data_c130d3cf6fc026c10eb1eb0fb1dbe0be
#
_entry.id   c130d3cf6fc026c10eb1eb0fb1dbe0be
#
_cell.length_a   1.000
_cell.length_b   1.000
_cell.length_c   1.000
_cell.angle_alpha   90.00
_cell.angle_beta   90.00
_cell.angle_gamma   90.00
#
_symmetry.space_group_name_H-M   'P 1'
#
loop_
_entity.id
_entity.type
_entity.pdbx_description
1 polymer ?
#
loop_
_entity_poly.entity_id
_entity_poly.type
_entity_poly.pdbx_seq_one_letter_code
_entity_poly.pdbx_strand_id
1 'polypeptide(L)'
;TRKLWSSPKFPISDNVVKKHLSYRYDRMYYPEGLIRQYAAIGDDGDRTLRLQKIRLPSLILHGDSDNLVSLQAGIDTYKNIIGSKIEILEGWGHDLPQGIHDWLVDKICNQIIF
;
A
#
# COMPACT_ATOMS: atom_id res chain seq x y z
N THR A 1 0.87 14.64 10.15
CA THR A 1 0.30 13.27 10.02
C THR A 1 0.98 12.49 8.89
N ARG A 2 1.21 13.11 7.69
CA ARG A 2 1.85 12.41 6.55
C ARG A 2 3.27 11.92 6.87
N LYS A 3 4.05 12.65 7.65
CA LYS A 3 5.41 12.24 8.05
C LYS A 3 5.45 10.90 8.79
N LEU A 4 4.33 10.49 9.40
CA LEU A 4 4.23 9.19 10.08
C LEU A 4 4.17 8.00 9.11
N TRP A 5 3.75 8.25 7.87
CA TRP A 5 3.52 7.20 6.85
C TRP A 5 4.50 7.27 5.69
N SER A 6 5.33 8.34 5.66
CA SER A 6 6.25 8.55 4.55
C SER A 6 7.44 7.60 4.59
N SER A 7 7.93 7.29 3.42
CA SER A 7 9.09 6.44 3.19
C SER A 7 10.38 7.12 3.65
N PRO A 8 11.09 6.60 4.64
CA PRO A 8 12.32 7.24 5.12
C PRO A 8 13.45 7.26 4.10
N LYS A 9 13.57 6.24 3.25
CA LYS A 9 14.59 6.19 2.18
C LYS A 9 14.19 6.94 0.91
N PHE A 10 12.92 7.31 0.74
CA PHE A 10 12.40 7.94 -0.47
C PHE A 10 11.67 9.25 -0.12
N PRO A 11 12.37 10.26 0.41
CA PRO A 11 11.74 11.49 0.88
C PRO A 11 11.12 12.27 -0.27
N ILE A 12 9.94 12.84 -0.03
CA ILE A 12 9.25 13.74 -0.95
C ILE A 12 9.35 15.16 -0.38
N SER A 13 9.72 16.12 -1.22
CA SER A 13 9.82 17.52 -0.78
C SER A 13 8.47 18.10 -0.35
N ASP A 14 8.49 18.99 0.64
CA ASP A 14 7.28 19.61 1.19
C ASP A 14 6.46 20.36 0.10
N ASN A 15 7.13 20.93 -0.91
CA ASN A 15 6.46 21.61 -2.01
C ASN A 15 5.65 20.65 -2.88
N VAL A 16 6.19 19.47 -3.19
CA VAL A 16 5.48 18.42 -3.93
C VAL A 16 4.30 17.91 -3.10
N VAL A 17 4.52 17.71 -1.80
CA VAL A 17 3.46 17.30 -0.87
C VAL A 17 2.31 18.32 -0.85
N LYS A 18 2.62 19.61 -0.70
CA LYS A 18 1.62 20.68 -0.69
C LYS A 18 0.81 20.70 -2.00
N LYS A 19 1.50 20.62 -3.14
CA LYS A 19 0.85 20.60 -4.46
C LYS A 19 -0.13 19.42 -4.59
N HIS A 20 0.27 18.22 -4.17
CA HIS A 20 -0.59 17.04 -4.22
C HIS A 20 -1.79 17.17 -3.26
N LEU A 21 -1.59 17.73 -2.07
CA LEU A 21 -2.68 17.92 -1.11
C LEU A 21 -3.68 18.98 -1.60
N SER A 22 -3.22 20.11 -2.16
CA SER A 22 -4.11 21.10 -2.78
C SER A 22 -4.93 20.48 -3.90
N TYR A 23 -4.28 19.78 -4.84
CA TYR A 23 -4.98 19.13 -5.94
C TYR A 23 -6.07 18.14 -5.45
N ARG A 24 -5.76 17.35 -4.41
CA ARG A 24 -6.75 16.41 -3.84
C ARG A 24 -7.92 17.15 -3.18
N TYR A 25 -7.64 18.21 -2.45
CA TYR A 25 -8.65 19.04 -1.81
C TYR A 25 -9.58 19.69 -2.83
N ASP A 26 -9.01 20.32 -3.85
CA ASP A 26 -9.76 20.97 -4.92
C ASP A 26 -10.59 19.98 -5.72
N ARG A 27 -10.06 18.77 -5.94
CA ARG A 27 -10.77 17.71 -6.67
C ARG A 27 -11.96 17.16 -5.89
N MET A 28 -11.82 16.92 -4.61
CA MET A 28 -12.89 16.42 -3.76
C MET A 28 -12.53 16.51 -2.27
N TYR A 29 -13.15 17.40 -1.59
CA TYR A 29 -13.14 17.46 -0.13
C TYR A 29 -14.36 16.72 0.42
N TYR A 30 -14.16 15.53 0.95
CA TYR A 30 -15.24 14.67 1.42
C TYR A 30 -14.86 13.96 2.74
N PRO A 31 -14.91 14.69 3.89
CA PRO A 31 -14.51 14.14 5.19
C PRO A 31 -15.33 12.92 5.63
N GLU A 32 -16.63 12.87 5.31
CA GLU A 32 -17.51 11.75 5.65
C GLU A 32 -17.06 10.44 4.99
N GLY A 33 -16.34 10.51 3.87
CA GLY A 33 -15.76 9.35 3.20
C GLY A 33 -14.77 8.59 4.09
N LEU A 34 -14.03 9.31 4.93
CA LEU A 34 -13.11 8.69 5.89
C LEU A 34 -13.86 7.83 6.91
N ILE A 35 -14.95 8.36 7.46
CA ILE A 35 -15.80 7.64 8.45
C ILE A 35 -16.39 6.38 7.82
N ARG A 36 -16.90 6.49 6.59
CA ARG A 36 -17.46 5.34 5.85
C ARG A 36 -16.39 4.28 5.58
N GLN A 37 -15.17 4.68 5.25
CA GLN A 37 -14.07 3.74 5.02
C GLN A 37 -13.67 3.01 6.31
N TYR A 38 -13.58 3.71 7.43
CA TYR A 38 -13.33 3.06 8.72
C TYR A 38 -14.43 2.08 9.11
N ALA A 39 -15.70 2.45 8.92
CA ALA A 39 -16.82 1.56 9.16
C ALA A 39 -16.74 0.30 8.28
N ALA A 40 -16.46 0.46 6.99
CA ALA A 40 -16.31 -0.66 6.07
C ALA A 40 -15.15 -1.59 6.43
N ILE A 41 -14.01 -1.06 6.88
CA ILE A 41 -12.87 -1.85 7.34
C ILE A 41 -13.25 -2.65 8.60
N GLY A 42 -13.96 -2.04 9.56
CA GLY A 42 -14.42 -2.71 10.77
C GLY A 42 -15.44 -3.81 10.49
N ASP A 43 -16.36 -3.56 9.58
CA ASP A 43 -17.41 -4.51 9.19
C ASP A 43 -16.87 -5.69 8.36
N ASP A 44 -15.82 -5.46 7.55
CA ASP A 44 -15.19 -6.49 6.72
C ASP A 44 -14.49 -7.60 7.55
N GLY A 45 -13.96 -7.28 8.71
CA GLY A 45 -13.36 -8.21 9.66
C GLY A 45 -12.19 -9.04 9.13
N ASP A 46 -12.05 -10.27 9.61
CA ASP A 46 -10.99 -11.18 9.23
C ASP A 46 -11.19 -11.72 7.81
N ARG A 47 -10.17 -11.54 6.96
CA ARG A 47 -10.16 -11.96 5.55
C ARG A 47 -9.47 -13.29 5.30
N THR A 48 -8.91 -13.92 6.31
CA THR A 48 -8.05 -15.12 6.17
C THR A 48 -8.67 -16.19 5.30
N LEU A 49 -9.91 -16.59 5.59
CA LEU A 49 -10.61 -17.63 4.83
C LEU A 49 -10.91 -17.22 3.38
N ARG A 50 -11.05 -15.93 3.11
CA ARG A 50 -11.25 -15.41 1.75
C ARG A 50 -9.96 -15.39 0.95
N LEU A 51 -8.84 -15.00 1.57
CA LEU A 51 -7.50 -15.06 0.98
C LEU A 51 -7.12 -16.49 0.57
N GLN A 52 -7.42 -17.47 1.41
CA GLN A 52 -7.15 -18.88 1.16
C GLN A 52 -7.92 -19.46 -0.03
N LYS A 53 -8.95 -18.77 -0.53
CA LYS A 53 -9.71 -19.17 -1.73
C LYS A 53 -9.13 -18.60 -3.03
N ILE A 54 -8.20 -17.65 -2.96
CA ILE A 54 -7.59 -17.04 -4.15
C ILE A 54 -6.71 -18.09 -4.85
N ARG A 55 -6.90 -18.23 -6.16
CA ARG A 55 -6.15 -19.16 -7.03
C ARG A 55 -5.49 -18.45 -8.21
N LEU A 56 -5.48 -17.13 -8.19
CA LEU A 56 -4.86 -16.30 -9.21
C LEU A 56 -3.40 -16.01 -8.88
N PRO A 57 -2.53 -15.84 -9.88
CA PRO A 57 -1.18 -15.32 -9.66
C PRO A 57 -1.24 -14.01 -8.88
N SER A 58 -0.65 -13.97 -7.71
CA SER A 58 -0.75 -12.82 -6.79
C SER A 58 0.63 -12.35 -6.39
N LEU A 59 0.84 -11.05 -6.40
CA LEU A 59 2.05 -10.39 -5.95
C LEU A 59 1.70 -9.42 -4.81
N ILE A 60 2.33 -9.60 -3.67
CA ILE A 60 2.26 -8.72 -2.52
C ILE A 60 3.48 -7.81 -2.53
N LEU A 61 3.26 -6.50 -2.54
CA LEU A 61 4.31 -5.49 -2.45
C LEU A 61 4.16 -4.75 -1.12
N HIS A 62 5.21 -4.72 -0.30
CA HIS A 62 5.15 -4.10 1.02
C HIS A 62 6.45 -3.39 1.38
N GLY A 63 6.34 -2.26 2.07
CA GLY A 63 7.48 -1.55 2.63
C GLY A 63 7.79 -2.01 4.06
N ASP A 64 9.05 -2.21 4.39
CA ASP A 64 9.44 -2.60 5.75
C ASP A 64 9.28 -1.47 6.78
N SER A 65 9.19 -0.24 6.29
CA SER A 65 9.03 0.97 7.10
C SER A 65 7.58 1.50 7.12
N ASP A 66 6.60 0.66 6.73
CA ASP A 66 5.18 1.02 6.79
C ASP A 66 4.68 1.01 8.24
N ASN A 67 4.43 2.22 8.78
CA ASN A 67 3.93 2.43 10.13
C ASN A 67 2.39 2.45 10.23
N LEU A 68 1.68 2.37 9.10
CA LEU A 68 0.22 2.32 9.07
C LEU A 68 -0.29 0.88 8.98
N VAL A 69 0.28 0.10 8.06
CA VAL A 69 0.02 -1.32 7.92
C VAL A 69 1.33 -2.06 8.15
N SER A 70 1.42 -2.81 9.23
CA SER A 70 2.67 -3.48 9.60
C SER A 70 3.13 -4.46 8.52
N LEU A 71 4.45 -4.63 8.38
CA LEU A 71 5.03 -5.62 7.49
C LEU A 71 4.46 -7.03 7.76
N GLN A 72 4.16 -7.34 9.02
CA GLN A 72 3.56 -8.63 9.40
C GLN A 72 2.21 -8.86 8.68
N ALA A 73 1.39 -7.84 8.51
CA ALA A 73 0.12 -7.96 7.77
C ALA A 73 0.33 -8.30 6.28
N GLY A 74 1.37 -7.75 5.66
CA GLY A 74 1.79 -8.13 4.30
C GLY A 74 2.25 -9.60 4.22
N ILE A 75 3.05 -10.01 5.18
CA ILE A 75 3.53 -11.40 5.31
C ILE A 75 2.36 -12.37 5.55
N ASP A 76 1.38 -11.99 6.37
CA ASP A 76 0.20 -12.82 6.63
C ASP A 76 -0.68 -12.95 5.39
N THR A 77 -0.82 -11.87 4.62
CA THR A 77 -1.49 -11.91 3.32
C THR A 77 -0.80 -12.89 2.37
N TYR A 78 0.53 -12.79 2.23
CA TYR A 78 1.35 -13.71 1.44
C TYR A 78 1.16 -15.17 1.86
N LYS A 79 1.23 -15.46 3.15
CA LYS A 79 1.09 -16.84 3.67
C LYS A 79 -0.29 -17.43 3.41
N ASN A 80 -1.34 -16.59 3.33
CA ASN A 80 -2.71 -17.04 3.15
C ASN A 80 -3.16 -17.13 1.68
N ILE A 81 -2.37 -16.64 0.72
CA ILE A 81 -2.65 -16.81 -0.72
C ILE A 81 -1.69 -17.83 -1.31
N ILE A 82 -2.19 -19.03 -1.57
CA ILE A 82 -1.37 -20.13 -2.10
C ILE A 82 -0.76 -19.75 -3.45
N GLY A 83 0.55 -19.90 -3.56
CA GLY A 83 1.29 -19.60 -4.80
C GLY A 83 1.53 -18.10 -5.05
N SER A 84 1.21 -17.24 -4.08
CA SER A 84 1.57 -15.82 -4.17
C SER A 84 3.09 -15.61 -4.04
N LYS A 85 3.54 -14.42 -4.44
CA LYS A 85 4.90 -13.91 -4.23
C LYS A 85 4.82 -12.71 -3.31
N ILE A 86 5.90 -12.44 -2.56
CA ILE A 86 6.06 -11.22 -1.78
C ILE A 86 7.39 -10.55 -2.12
N GLU A 87 7.34 -9.24 -2.31
CA GLU A 87 8.51 -8.38 -2.48
C GLU A 87 8.46 -7.29 -1.42
N ILE A 88 9.53 -7.17 -0.66
CA ILE A 88 9.66 -6.20 0.43
C ILE A 88 10.71 -5.18 0.02
N LEU A 89 10.36 -3.89 0.08
CA LEU A 89 11.29 -2.81 -0.23
C LEU A 89 11.71 -2.10 1.06
N GLU A 90 13.01 -2.11 1.31
CA GLU A 90 13.61 -1.48 2.49
C GLU A 90 13.44 0.04 2.44
N GLY A 91 12.96 0.60 3.56
CA GLY A 91 12.77 2.04 3.72
C GLY A 91 11.57 2.61 2.98
N TRP A 92 10.70 1.78 2.43
CA TRP A 92 9.40 2.18 1.89
C TRP A 92 8.35 2.20 3.01
N GLY A 93 7.60 3.30 3.10
CA GLY A 93 6.48 3.51 4.03
C GLY A 93 5.13 3.20 3.37
N HIS A 94 4.09 3.92 3.84
CA HIS A 94 2.72 3.78 3.30
C HIS A 94 2.38 4.82 2.23
N ASP A 95 3.36 5.36 1.54
CA ASP A 95 3.18 6.33 0.46
C ASP A 95 3.76 5.77 -0.86
N LEU A 96 3.51 6.48 -1.97
CA LEU A 96 4.03 6.13 -3.29
C LEU A 96 4.97 7.25 -3.77
N PRO A 97 6.18 7.35 -3.22
CA PRO A 97 7.16 8.33 -3.65
C PRO A 97 7.69 7.99 -5.06
N GLN A 98 8.03 9.02 -5.83
CA GLN A 98 8.55 8.83 -7.18
C GLN A 98 9.77 7.90 -7.22
N GLY A 99 10.60 7.90 -6.18
CA GLY A 99 11.81 7.08 -6.10
C GLY A 99 11.60 5.56 -6.11
N ILE A 100 10.35 5.08 -5.98
CA ILE A 100 10.05 3.64 -6.05
C ILE A 100 9.29 3.25 -7.32
N HIS A 101 8.94 4.21 -8.19
CA HIS A 101 8.08 3.93 -9.35
C HIS A 101 8.69 2.90 -10.30
N ASP A 102 9.97 3.03 -10.63
CA ASP A 102 10.64 2.09 -11.54
C ASP A 102 10.69 0.68 -10.95
N TRP A 103 10.98 0.57 -9.66
CA TRP A 103 10.94 -0.70 -8.94
C TRP A 103 9.55 -1.32 -8.95
N LEU A 104 8.50 -0.54 -8.68
CA LEU A 104 7.12 -1.02 -8.72
C LEU A 104 6.73 -1.51 -10.12
N VAL A 105 7.04 -0.73 -11.14
CA VAL A 105 6.76 -1.10 -12.54
C VAL A 105 7.47 -2.40 -12.91
N ASP A 106 8.77 -2.53 -12.58
CA ASP A 106 9.53 -3.76 -12.83
C ASP A 106 8.87 -4.97 -12.17
N LYS A 107 8.54 -4.90 -10.87
CA LYS A 107 7.92 -6.02 -10.15
C LYS A 107 6.55 -6.40 -10.70
N ILE A 108 5.73 -5.41 -11.06
CA ILE A 108 4.39 -5.63 -11.63
C ILE A 108 4.52 -6.24 -13.03
N CYS A 109 5.38 -5.71 -13.89
CA CYS A 109 5.58 -6.24 -15.23
C CYS A 109 6.09 -7.68 -15.20
N ASN A 110 7.07 -7.97 -14.34
CA ASN A 110 7.58 -9.33 -14.17
C ASN A 110 6.57 -10.33 -13.61
N GLN A 111 5.52 -9.85 -12.94
CA GLN A 111 4.41 -10.70 -12.51
C GLN A 111 3.42 -11.01 -13.65
N ILE A 112 3.27 -10.11 -14.61
CA ILE A 112 2.31 -10.23 -15.72
C ILE A 112 2.90 -11.02 -16.91
N ILE A 113 4.21 -10.95 -17.11
CA ILE A 113 4.89 -11.69 -18.18
C ILE A 113 4.98 -13.17 -17.76
N PHE A 114 4.19 -13.98 -18.43
CA PHE A 114 4.19 -15.45 -18.32
C PHE A 114 5.23 -16.06 -19.26
#